data_ae32389eb0fbddf12fb1a91d77d8f6f9
#
_entry.id   ae32389eb0fbddf12fb1a91d77d8f6f9
#
_cell.length_a   1.000
_cell.length_b   1.000
_cell.length_c   1.000
_cell.angle_alpha   90.00
_cell.angle_beta   90.00
_cell.angle_gamma   90.00
#
_symmetry.space_group_name_H-M   'P 1'
#
loop_
_entity.id
_entity.type
_entity.pdbx_description
1 polymer ?
#
loop_
_entity_poly.entity_id
_entity_poly.type
_entity_poly.pdbx_seq_one_letter_code
_entity_poly.pdbx_strand_id
1 'polypeptide(L)'
;MKKITSLLLLCFAVVLIAVACSSNEANSTLDKKHKPLPDYVMNTSEKIQETYKMVTNYPEVVAGVPCYCGCFAQDGHVSNLDCYIDQFGPDNAVVEYDSMSIAXDVCIDIAREAIDMHLDGKSPKKIYDLITRKYEDFGEPTPTPEPK
;
A
#
# COMPACT_ATOMS: atom_id res chain seq x y z
N MET A 1 27.71 30.40 38.53
CA MET A 1 27.86 29.06 37.98
C MET A 1 26.55 28.27 37.91
N LYS A 2 25.71 28.34 38.95
CA LYS A 2 24.41 27.60 38.98
C LYS A 2 23.40 28.03 37.90
N LYS A 3 23.39 29.29 37.49
CA LYS A 3 22.44 29.81 36.49
C LYS A 3 22.81 29.39 35.05
N ILE A 4 24.08 29.16 34.77
CA ILE A 4 24.54 28.77 33.42
C ILE A 4 24.27 27.30 33.18
N THR A 5 24.42 26.47 34.22
CA THR A 5 24.11 25.02 34.13
C THR A 5 22.61 24.78 33.93
N SER A 6 21.77 25.63 34.54
CA SER A 6 20.29 25.49 34.37
C SER A 6 19.85 25.85 32.95
N LEU A 7 20.47 26.85 32.33
CA LEU A 7 20.17 27.26 30.96
C LEU A 7 20.61 26.21 29.93
N LEU A 8 21.75 25.59 30.16
CA LEU A 8 22.26 24.50 29.31
C LEU A 8 21.38 23.25 29.38
N LEU A 9 20.86 22.92 30.54
CA LEU A 9 19.92 21.81 30.72
C LEU A 9 18.59 22.06 30.02
N LEU A 10 18.12 23.31 30.02
CA LEU A 10 16.86 23.68 29.33
C LEU A 10 17.02 23.58 27.81
N CYS A 11 18.17 23.99 27.26
CA CYS A 11 18.44 23.87 25.83
C CYS A 11 18.55 22.41 25.37
N PHE A 12 19.07 21.53 26.21
CA PHE A 12 19.21 20.13 25.89
C PHE A 12 17.84 19.40 25.88
N ALA A 13 16.91 19.83 26.74
CA ALA A 13 15.56 19.26 26.81
C ALA A 13 14.72 19.65 25.57
N VAL A 14 14.93 20.84 25.01
CA VAL A 14 14.16 21.31 23.86
C VAL A 14 14.61 20.60 22.55
N VAL A 15 15.85 20.18 22.45
CA VAL A 15 16.39 19.51 21.24
C VAL A 15 15.84 18.08 21.12
N LEU A 16 15.46 17.45 22.24
CA LEU A 16 14.94 16.06 22.21
C LEU A 16 13.50 15.92 21.71
N ILE A 17 12.77 17.03 21.57
CA ILE A 17 11.35 16.98 21.15
C ILE A 17 11.20 17.10 19.62
N ALA A 18 12.30 17.38 18.88
CA ALA A 18 12.21 17.66 17.45
C ALA A 18 12.46 16.45 16.54
N VAL A 19 12.58 15.21 17.09
CA VAL A 19 12.61 13.99 16.29
C VAL A 19 11.20 13.40 16.29
N ALA A 20 10.24 14.17 15.82
CA ALA A 20 8.98 13.61 15.37
C ALA A 20 9.32 12.97 14.01
N CYS A 21 9.44 11.65 14.01
CA CYS A 21 9.55 10.88 12.78
C CYS A 21 8.32 11.21 11.93
N SER A 22 8.51 12.00 10.88
CA SER A 22 7.55 12.11 9.82
C SER A 22 7.64 10.81 9.02
N SER A 23 7.06 9.74 9.54
CA SER A 23 6.80 8.58 8.74
C SER A 23 5.66 8.97 7.78
N ASN A 24 5.91 8.90 6.49
CA ASN A 24 4.86 9.03 5.48
C ASN A 24 4.02 7.75 5.53
N GLU A 25 3.17 7.67 6.55
CA GLU A 25 2.27 6.51 6.70
C GLU A 25 1.18 6.59 5.63
N ALA A 26 0.91 5.46 5.02
CA ALA A 26 -0.16 5.34 4.03
C ALA A 26 -1.51 5.68 4.69
N ASN A 27 -2.30 6.50 4.01
CA ASN A 27 -3.65 6.83 4.48
C ASN A 27 -4.53 5.59 4.41
N SER A 28 -4.98 5.12 5.57
CA SER A 28 -5.89 3.97 5.70
C SER A 28 -7.34 4.39 6.01
N THR A 29 -7.67 5.67 5.83
CA THR A 29 -9.05 6.15 5.98
C THR A 29 -9.76 6.07 4.63
N LEU A 30 -10.87 5.36 4.57
CA LEU A 30 -11.65 5.19 3.34
C LEU A 30 -12.51 6.43 3.07
N ASP A 31 -12.37 7.02 1.88
CA ASP A 31 -13.20 8.16 1.44
C ASP A 31 -14.66 7.68 1.24
N LYS A 32 -15.61 8.52 1.63
CA LYS A 32 -17.06 8.24 1.56
C LYS A 32 -17.57 7.99 0.14
N LYS A 33 -16.83 8.37 -0.90
CA LYS A 33 -17.22 8.09 -2.29
C LYS A 33 -17.15 6.59 -2.62
N HIS A 34 -16.29 5.85 -1.91
CA HIS A 34 -16.12 4.43 -2.14
C HIS A 34 -17.16 3.62 -1.38
N LYS A 35 -17.60 2.51 -1.95
CA LYS A 35 -18.45 1.54 -1.28
C LYS A 35 -17.74 1.09 0.02
N PRO A 36 -18.44 0.93 1.14
CA PRO A 36 -17.83 0.38 2.36
C PRO A 36 -17.20 -0.98 2.10
N LEU A 37 -16.14 -1.29 2.82
CA LEU A 37 -15.51 -2.61 2.72
C LEU A 37 -16.55 -3.70 3.00
N PRO A 38 -16.59 -4.76 2.18
CA PRO A 38 -17.58 -5.82 2.37
C PRO A 38 -17.27 -6.68 3.59
N ASP A 39 -18.28 -7.40 4.07
CA ASP A 39 -18.17 -8.23 5.27
C ASP A 39 -17.04 -9.25 5.17
N TYR A 40 -16.78 -9.80 3.97
CA TYR A 40 -15.71 -10.79 3.82
C TYR A 40 -14.31 -10.18 4.06
N VAL A 41 -14.14 -8.87 3.83
CA VAL A 41 -12.92 -8.14 4.20
C VAL A 41 -12.94 -7.78 5.68
N MET A 42 -14.08 -7.28 6.17
CA MET A 42 -14.23 -6.84 7.57
C MET A 42 -14.05 -7.98 8.57
N ASN A 43 -14.23 -9.22 8.15
CA ASN A 43 -14.02 -10.40 8.99
C ASN A 43 -12.58 -10.96 8.95
N THR A 44 -11.63 -10.23 8.31
CA THR A 44 -10.22 -10.61 8.24
C THR A 44 -9.39 -9.89 9.31
N SER A 45 -8.06 -10.08 9.28
CA SER A 45 -7.14 -9.36 10.15
C SER A 45 -7.10 -7.86 9.85
N GLU A 46 -6.73 -7.08 10.82
CA GLU A 46 -6.55 -5.63 10.69
C GLU A 46 -5.59 -5.30 9.52
N LYS A 47 -4.50 -6.06 9.36
CA LYS A 47 -3.55 -5.89 8.25
C LYS A 47 -4.26 -5.94 6.90
N ILE A 48 -5.13 -6.92 6.69
CA ILE A 48 -5.86 -7.08 5.42
C ILE A 48 -6.83 -5.91 5.22
N GLN A 49 -7.62 -5.57 6.25
CA GLN A 49 -8.59 -4.45 6.18
C GLN A 49 -7.89 -3.14 5.83
N GLU A 50 -6.76 -2.85 6.48
CA GLU A 50 -5.94 -1.65 6.19
C GLU A 50 -5.43 -1.67 4.77
N THR A 51 -4.95 -2.83 4.29
CA THR A 51 -4.41 -2.93 2.93
C THR A 51 -5.49 -2.62 1.89
N TYR A 52 -6.72 -3.11 2.07
CA TYR A 52 -7.83 -2.74 1.17
C TYR A 52 -8.05 -1.23 1.13
N LYS A 53 -8.02 -0.56 2.30
CA LYS A 53 -8.17 0.91 2.37
C LYS A 53 -7.00 1.62 1.68
N MET A 54 -5.77 1.15 1.91
CA MET A 54 -4.58 1.70 1.26
C MET A 54 -4.67 1.57 -0.26
N VAL A 55 -5.03 0.39 -0.75
CA VAL A 55 -5.17 0.13 -2.19
C VAL A 55 -6.25 1.03 -2.80
N THR A 56 -7.37 1.20 -2.10
CA THR A 56 -8.46 2.09 -2.53
C THR A 56 -7.98 3.54 -2.67
N ASN A 57 -7.05 3.97 -1.81
CA ASN A 57 -6.51 5.33 -1.82
C ASN A 57 -5.35 5.52 -2.83
N TYR A 58 -4.67 4.44 -3.21
CA TYR A 58 -3.49 4.48 -4.11
C TYR A 58 -3.62 3.47 -5.25
N PRO A 59 -4.79 3.43 -5.94
CA PRO A 59 -5.03 2.36 -6.93
C PRO A 59 -4.04 2.39 -8.10
N GLU A 60 -3.60 3.57 -8.54
CA GLU A 60 -2.65 3.69 -9.66
C GLU A 60 -1.27 3.13 -9.32
N VAL A 61 -0.87 3.15 -8.04
CA VAL A 61 0.40 2.58 -7.59
C VAL A 61 0.32 1.05 -7.70
N VAL A 62 -0.78 0.48 -7.22
CA VAL A 62 -0.99 -0.98 -7.16
C VAL A 62 -1.29 -1.56 -8.55
N ALA A 63 -1.94 -0.76 -9.43
CA ALA A 63 -2.12 -1.12 -10.84
C ALA A 63 -0.79 -1.17 -11.61
N GLY A 64 0.23 -0.47 -11.11
CA GLY A 64 1.54 -0.40 -11.75
C GLY A 64 2.49 -1.53 -11.39
N VAL A 65 2.07 -2.52 -10.58
CA VAL A 65 2.94 -3.63 -10.18
C VAL A 65 2.26 -4.99 -10.42
N PRO A 66 3.06 -6.02 -10.80
CA PRO A 66 2.49 -7.36 -11.02
C PRO A 66 2.13 -8.06 -9.71
N CYS A 67 1.22 -9.02 -9.80
CA CYS A 67 0.92 -9.97 -8.75
C CYS A 67 1.51 -11.35 -9.11
N TYR A 68 1.82 -12.15 -8.10
CA TYR A 68 2.46 -13.46 -8.24
C TYR A 68 1.63 -14.58 -7.59
N CYS A 69 0.34 -14.35 -7.37
CA CYS A 69 -0.55 -15.31 -6.70
C CYS A 69 -1.21 -16.33 -7.66
N GLY A 70 -0.94 -16.23 -8.97
CA GLY A 70 -1.56 -17.10 -9.97
C GLY A 70 -2.92 -16.60 -10.48
N CYS A 71 -3.35 -15.44 -10.05
CA CYS A 71 -4.67 -14.89 -10.38
C CYS A 71 -4.89 -14.61 -11.87
N PHE A 72 -3.83 -14.38 -12.64
CA PHE A 72 -3.97 -14.20 -14.08
C PHE A 72 -4.56 -15.47 -14.74
N ALA A 73 -4.00 -16.63 -14.40
CA ALA A 73 -4.46 -17.90 -14.96
C ALA A 73 -5.87 -18.30 -14.51
N GLN A 74 -6.26 -17.89 -13.30
CA GLN A 74 -7.56 -18.27 -12.71
C GLN A 74 -8.67 -17.28 -13.07
N ASP A 75 -8.41 -15.99 -12.96
CA ASP A 75 -9.44 -14.94 -13.02
C ASP A 75 -9.14 -13.85 -14.05
N GLY A 76 -7.97 -13.90 -14.71
CA GLY A 76 -7.60 -12.94 -15.74
C GLY A 76 -7.07 -11.61 -15.20
N HIS A 77 -6.71 -11.55 -13.92
CA HIS A 77 -6.15 -10.33 -13.31
C HIS A 77 -4.88 -9.90 -14.03
N VAL A 78 -4.74 -8.62 -14.33
CA VAL A 78 -3.59 -8.10 -15.09
C VAL A 78 -2.61 -7.31 -14.23
N SER A 79 -2.95 -7.07 -12.96
CA SER A 79 -2.10 -6.34 -12.02
C SER A 79 -2.42 -6.77 -10.59
N ASN A 80 -1.64 -6.29 -9.63
CA ASN A 80 -1.92 -6.52 -8.21
C ASN A 80 -3.22 -5.83 -7.77
N LEU A 81 -3.61 -4.73 -8.43
CA LEU A 81 -4.85 -4.00 -8.12
C LEU A 81 -6.10 -4.88 -8.26
N ASP A 82 -6.12 -5.72 -9.29
CA ASP A 82 -7.30 -6.55 -9.62
C ASP A 82 -7.61 -7.57 -8.51
N CYS A 83 -6.63 -7.88 -7.64
CA CYS A 83 -6.84 -8.77 -6.49
C CYS A 83 -7.62 -8.09 -5.35
N TYR A 84 -7.93 -6.80 -5.50
CA TYR A 84 -8.62 -5.99 -4.47
C TYR A 84 -9.88 -5.31 -5.00
N ILE A 85 -9.84 -4.85 -6.25
CA ILE A 85 -10.91 -4.03 -6.82
C ILE A 85 -11.36 -4.64 -8.14
N ASP A 86 -12.61 -5.04 -8.19
CA ASP A 86 -13.24 -5.61 -9.38
C ASP A 86 -13.78 -4.49 -10.28
N GLN A 87 -14.36 -3.43 -9.70
CA GLN A 87 -15.01 -2.41 -10.52
C GLN A 87 -14.93 -1.01 -9.92
N PHE A 88 -14.60 -0.05 -10.79
CA PHE A 88 -14.70 1.38 -10.51
C PHE A 88 -15.95 1.95 -11.16
N GLY A 89 -16.62 2.85 -10.45
CA GLY A 89 -17.71 3.66 -10.95
C GLY A 89 -17.25 5.08 -11.29
N PRO A 90 -18.19 6.04 -11.39
CA PRO A 90 -17.85 7.44 -11.65
C PRO A 90 -16.88 8.01 -10.62
N ASP A 91 -16.04 8.96 -11.05
CA ASP A 91 -15.05 9.66 -10.21
C ASP A 91 -14.07 8.70 -9.53
N ASN A 92 -13.79 7.56 -10.16
CA ASN A 92 -12.91 6.50 -9.63
C ASN A 92 -13.38 5.99 -8.25
N ALA A 93 -14.68 6.03 -7.99
CA ALA A 93 -15.25 5.42 -6.79
C ALA A 93 -15.19 3.89 -6.92
N VAL A 94 -14.70 3.21 -5.91
CA VAL A 94 -14.77 1.73 -5.90
C VAL A 94 -16.23 1.34 -5.64
N VAL A 95 -16.81 0.57 -6.56
CA VAL A 95 -18.20 0.10 -6.47
C VAL A 95 -18.27 -1.43 -6.27
N GLU A 96 -17.18 -2.16 -6.57
CA GLU A 96 -17.08 -3.59 -6.30
C GLU A 96 -15.66 -3.96 -5.93
N TYR A 97 -15.51 -4.74 -4.86
CA TYR A 97 -14.21 -5.23 -4.37
C TYR A 97 -14.02 -6.70 -4.80
N ASP A 98 -12.77 -7.06 -5.08
CA ASP A 98 -12.37 -8.45 -5.32
C ASP A 98 -11.89 -9.09 -4.01
N SER A 99 -11.98 -10.42 -3.90
CA SER A 99 -11.62 -11.16 -2.69
C SER A 99 -10.31 -11.97 -2.79
N MET A 100 -9.65 -11.96 -3.93
CA MET A 100 -8.46 -12.80 -4.18
C MET A 100 -7.34 -12.55 -3.16
N SER A 101 -7.08 -11.28 -2.83
CA SER A 101 -6.00 -10.92 -1.92
C SER A 101 -6.18 -11.42 -0.48
N ILE A 102 -7.40 -11.79 -0.08
CA ILE A 102 -7.64 -12.31 1.27
C ILE A 102 -6.91 -13.64 1.51
N ALA A 103 -6.74 -14.42 0.46
CA ALA A 103 -6.07 -15.73 0.55
C ALA A 103 -4.56 -15.68 0.25
N UNK A 104 -4.02 -14.67 -0.28
CA UNK A 104 -2.82 -14.67 -0.71
C UNK A 104 -2.03 -13.71 -0.12
N ASP A 105 -1.38 -13.97 0.89
CA ASP A 105 -0.47 -13.04 1.58
C ASP A 105 0.46 -12.27 0.60
N VAL A 106 0.87 -12.92 -0.47
CA VAL A 106 1.74 -12.27 -1.48
C VAL A 106 1.10 -11.03 -2.10
N CYS A 107 -0.21 -11.04 -2.32
CA CYS A 107 -0.94 -9.87 -2.83
C CYS A 107 -0.84 -8.72 -1.84
N ILE A 108 -1.07 -9.02 -0.55
CA ILE A 108 -1.05 -8.05 0.55
C ILE A 108 0.34 -7.41 0.68
N ASP A 109 1.38 -8.23 0.66
CA ASP A 109 2.76 -7.74 0.83
C ASP A 109 3.19 -6.87 -0.35
N ILE A 110 2.87 -7.28 -1.60
CA ILE A 110 3.19 -6.48 -2.79
C ILE A 110 2.51 -5.11 -2.75
N ALA A 111 1.20 -5.07 -2.45
CA ALA A 111 0.46 -3.81 -2.39
C ALA A 111 1.06 -2.85 -1.35
N ARG A 112 1.30 -3.34 -0.14
CA ARG A 112 1.85 -2.52 0.94
C ARG A 112 3.25 -2.00 0.59
N GLU A 113 4.12 -2.88 0.09
CA GLU A 113 5.48 -2.47 -0.29
C GLU A 113 5.49 -1.44 -1.43
N ALA A 114 4.63 -1.64 -2.44
CA ALA A 114 4.54 -0.69 -3.56
C ALA A 114 4.09 0.69 -3.06
N ILE A 115 3.06 0.72 -2.20
CA ILE A 115 2.54 1.98 -1.63
C ILE A 115 3.60 2.64 -0.74
N ASP A 116 4.26 1.87 0.13
CA ASP A 116 5.32 2.42 1.01
C ASP A 116 6.45 3.03 0.17
N MET A 117 6.89 2.35 -0.89
CA MET A 117 7.90 2.86 -1.80
C MET A 117 7.44 4.14 -2.52
N HIS A 118 6.17 4.21 -2.90
CA HIS A 118 5.58 5.42 -3.51
C HIS A 118 5.63 6.60 -2.52
N LEU A 119 5.23 6.36 -1.28
CA LEU A 119 5.25 7.38 -0.22
C LEU A 119 6.68 7.84 0.10
N ASP A 120 7.66 6.96 -0.06
CA ASP A 120 9.08 7.29 0.04
C ASP A 120 9.61 8.04 -1.20
N GLY A 121 8.76 8.31 -2.19
CA GLY A 121 9.11 9.11 -3.38
C GLY A 121 9.80 8.32 -4.49
N LYS A 122 9.75 6.99 -4.49
CA LYS A 122 10.31 6.22 -5.60
C LYS A 122 9.42 6.34 -6.84
N SER A 123 10.06 6.36 -8.02
CA SER A 123 9.34 6.42 -9.30
C SER A 123 8.59 5.11 -9.57
N PRO A 124 7.50 5.15 -10.35
CA PRO A 124 6.77 3.93 -10.73
C PRO A 124 7.66 2.84 -11.32
N LYS A 125 8.60 3.22 -12.22
CA LYS A 125 9.53 2.25 -12.79
C LYS A 125 10.41 1.60 -11.72
N LYS A 126 10.92 2.39 -10.77
CA LYS A 126 11.76 1.87 -9.68
C LYS A 126 10.99 0.91 -8.79
N ILE A 127 9.72 1.23 -8.51
CA ILE A 127 8.83 0.35 -7.71
C ILE A 127 8.62 -0.97 -8.45
N TYR A 128 8.27 -0.90 -9.75
CA TYR A 128 8.07 -2.08 -10.61
C TYR A 128 9.30 -2.98 -10.58
N ASP A 129 10.51 -2.41 -10.82
CA ASP A 129 11.77 -3.16 -10.86
C ASP A 129 12.06 -3.87 -9.52
N LEU A 130 11.79 -3.19 -8.40
CA LEU A 130 12.06 -3.74 -7.07
C LEU A 130 11.07 -4.87 -6.73
N ILE A 131 9.79 -4.69 -7.03
CA ILE A 131 8.76 -5.70 -6.81
C ILE A 131 9.06 -6.93 -7.69
N THR A 132 9.31 -6.72 -8.99
CA THR A 132 9.58 -7.82 -9.92
C THR A 132 10.77 -8.65 -9.43
N ARG A 133 11.88 -8.00 -9.09
CA ARG A 133 13.08 -8.69 -8.60
C ARG A 133 12.85 -9.46 -7.31
N LYS A 134 12.07 -8.89 -6.39
CA LYS A 134 11.83 -9.49 -5.09
C LYS A 134 10.94 -10.75 -5.19
N TYR A 135 9.97 -10.70 -6.10
CA TYR A 135 8.92 -11.73 -6.17
C TYR A 135 9.08 -12.70 -7.35
N GLU A 136 10.16 -12.61 -8.15
CA GLU A 136 10.35 -13.41 -9.37
C GLU A 136 10.33 -14.93 -9.15
N ASP A 137 10.67 -15.37 -7.93
CA ASP A 137 10.68 -16.80 -7.59
C ASP A 137 9.36 -17.31 -6.99
N PHE A 138 8.36 -16.42 -6.79
CA PHE A 138 7.08 -16.82 -6.19
C PHE A 138 6.15 -17.53 -7.19
N GLY A 139 6.21 -17.16 -8.47
CA GLY A 139 5.34 -17.73 -9.50
C GLY A 139 5.31 -16.86 -10.75
N GLU A 140 4.40 -17.18 -11.67
CA GLU A 140 4.23 -16.40 -12.89
C GLU A 140 3.57 -15.05 -12.55
N PRO A 141 4.15 -13.95 -13.01
CA PRO A 141 3.54 -12.63 -12.77
C PRO A 141 2.30 -12.40 -13.62
N THR A 142 1.43 -11.53 -13.14
CA THR A 142 0.40 -10.95 -14.00
C THR A 142 1.08 -10.15 -15.13
N PRO A 143 0.43 -10.00 -16.31
CA PRO A 143 1.02 -9.30 -17.47
C PRO A 143 0.96 -7.76 -17.34
N THR A 144 1.41 -7.26 -16.21
CA THR A 144 1.39 -5.83 -15.88
C THR A 144 2.42 -5.07 -16.71
N PRO A 145 2.00 -4.04 -17.48
CA PRO A 145 2.97 -3.29 -18.30
C PRO A 145 4.00 -2.55 -17.45
N GLU A 146 5.26 -2.65 -17.87
CA GLU A 146 6.35 -1.92 -17.22
C GLU A 146 6.13 -0.40 -17.38
N PRO A 147 6.13 0.38 -16.30
CA PRO A 147 6.02 1.84 -16.38
C PRO A 147 7.20 2.47 -17.13
N LYS A 148 6.90 3.54 -17.91
CA LYS A 148 7.92 4.28 -18.69
C LYS A 148 8.78 5.19 -17.81
#